data_70b7ea7368338266531f8b5a1435dc1c
#
_entry.id   70b7ea7368338266531f8b5a1435dc1c
#
_cell.length_a   1.000
_cell.length_b   1.000
_cell.length_c   1.000
_cell.angle_alpha   90.00
_cell.angle_beta   90.00
_cell.angle_gamma   90.00
#
_symmetry.space_group_name_H-M   'P 1'
#
loop_
_entity.id
_entity.type
_entity.pdbx_description
1 polymer ?
#
loop_
_entity_poly.entity_id
_entity_poly.type
_entity_poly.pdbx_seq_one_letter_code
_entity_poly.pdbx_strand_id
1 'polypeptide(L)'
;MELFLFVLPFLVLISWTISNSLIKGGLKSLDSGIVSLMIVGMGLIPISIYFIIFHNAAVSFPVLVLGIISGILIGSGYILFYKGLGVESLSSAGVTINLQQIIVILIAIFFLSENGTVFEYIGIGCIVAGAILVTIQNAPAKRKYLMIAGLANIIWGIYYLPLSESIMITHLSSISLFLGRLFGTLFIIGFGIIMSHKRTVTVNRTALYFVGLAGIFDGIGNVFYSFAIQESVFITSGAIVALLPATLAIIGFIYYRDRITPLKVIGISVSVIGALIISVL
;
A
#
# COMPACT_ATOMS: atom_id res chain seq x y z
N MET A 1 19.45 16.60 -3.33
CA MET A 1 18.51 16.11 -2.30
C MET A 1 17.07 16.52 -2.64
N GLU A 2 16.78 17.78 -2.91
CA GLU A 2 15.41 18.26 -3.24
C GLU A 2 14.75 17.52 -4.41
N LEU A 3 15.45 17.33 -5.54
CA LEU A 3 14.92 16.60 -6.69
C LEU A 3 14.54 15.15 -6.33
N PHE A 4 15.33 14.48 -5.48
CA PHE A 4 15.04 13.13 -5.05
C PHE A 4 13.77 13.07 -4.18
N LEU A 5 13.61 13.99 -3.24
CA LEU A 5 12.42 14.10 -2.39
C LEU A 5 11.16 14.37 -3.22
N PHE A 6 11.27 15.18 -4.26
CA PHE A 6 10.17 15.42 -5.21
C PHE A 6 9.77 14.16 -5.99
N VAL A 7 10.74 13.36 -6.43
CA VAL A 7 10.48 12.14 -7.23
C VAL A 7 10.01 10.97 -6.36
N LEU A 8 10.35 10.96 -5.08
CA LEU A 8 10.11 9.87 -4.16
C LEU A 8 8.64 9.38 -4.12
N PRO A 9 7.61 10.25 -3.98
CA PRO A 9 6.21 9.84 -4.00
C PRO A 9 5.79 9.14 -5.29
N PHE A 10 6.34 9.56 -6.42
CA PHE A 10 6.06 8.92 -7.71
C PHE A 10 6.70 7.54 -7.82
N LEU A 11 7.87 7.32 -7.24
CA LEU A 11 8.49 5.99 -7.15
C LEU A 11 7.63 5.03 -6.32
N VAL A 12 7.04 5.50 -5.22
CA VAL A 12 6.06 4.73 -4.44
C VAL A 12 4.86 4.36 -5.31
N LEU A 13 4.24 5.37 -5.95
CA LEU A 13 3.05 5.20 -6.80
C LEU A 13 3.32 4.18 -7.92
N ILE A 14 4.43 4.32 -8.65
CA ILE A 14 4.81 3.42 -9.74
C ILE A 14 5.00 1.99 -9.21
N SER A 15 5.76 1.83 -8.12
CA SER A 15 6.04 0.53 -7.53
C SER A 15 4.76 -0.20 -7.13
N TRP A 16 3.84 0.48 -6.44
CA TRP A 16 2.57 -0.12 -6.03
C TRP A 16 1.59 -0.29 -7.20
N THR A 17 1.66 0.56 -8.22
CA THR A 17 0.89 0.36 -9.45
C THR A 17 1.31 -0.93 -10.16
N ILE A 18 2.62 -1.17 -10.30
CA ILE A 18 3.16 -2.40 -10.90
C ILE A 18 2.77 -3.60 -10.03
N SER A 19 2.99 -3.55 -8.72
CA SER A 19 2.62 -4.60 -7.78
C SER A 19 1.15 -5.00 -7.93
N ASN A 20 0.23 -4.05 -7.81
CA ASN A 20 -1.21 -4.31 -7.90
C ASN A 20 -1.64 -4.82 -9.29
N SER A 21 -0.97 -4.38 -10.36
CA SER A 21 -1.25 -4.88 -11.71
C SER A 21 -0.85 -6.35 -11.88
N LEU A 22 0.30 -6.75 -11.35
CA LEU A 22 0.79 -8.14 -11.39
C LEU A 22 -0.08 -9.10 -10.57
N ILE A 23 -0.63 -8.65 -9.44
CA ILE A 23 -1.50 -9.47 -8.58
C ILE A 23 -2.76 -9.92 -9.30
N LYS A 24 -3.31 -9.12 -10.23
CA LYS A 24 -4.53 -9.45 -10.99
C LYS A 24 -4.43 -10.81 -11.70
N GLY A 25 -3.24 -11.16 -12.17
CA GLY A 25 -2.98 -12.47 -12.81
C GLY A 25 -2.97 -13.66 -11.84
N GLY A 26 -2.64 -13.44 -10.57
CA GLY A 26 -2.47 -14.50 -9.55
C GLY A 26 -3.72 -14.76 -8.70
N LEU A 27 -4.53 -13.74 -8.44
CA LEU A 27 -5.68 -13.81 -7.51
C LEU A 27 -6.76 -14.82 -7.88
N LYS A 28 -6.89 -15.16 -9.17
CA LYS A 28 -7.91 -16.12 -9.65
C LYS A 28 -7.55 -17.58 -9.39
N SER A 29 -6.27 -17.87 -9.17
CA SER A 29 -5.72 -19.23 -9.14
C SER A 29 -5.00 -19.60 -7.84
N LEU A 30 -4.85 -18.66 -6.90
CA LEU A 30 -4.18 -18.89 -5.62
C LEU A 30 -5.10 -18.55 -4.45
N ASP A 31 -4.93 -19.28 -3.35
CA ASP A 31 -5.58 -18.94 -2.08
C ASP A 31 -5.08 -17.61 -1.53
N SER A 32 -5.99 -16.83 -0.93
CA SER A 32 -5.68 -15.50 -0.39
C SER A 32 -4.57 -15.51 0.66
N GLY A 33 -4.44 -16.57 1.45
CA GLY A 33 -3.38 -16.75 2.42
C GLY A 33 -2.01 -16.91 1.76
N ILE A 34 -1.94 -17.68 0.66
CA ILE A 34 -0.71 -17.85 -0.13
C ILE A 34 -0.32 -16.51 -0.77
N VAL A 35 -1.29 -15.79 -1.36
CA VAL A 35 -1.03 -14.47 -1.94
C VAL A 35 -0.48 -13.52 -0.88
N SER A 36 -1.10 -13.45 0.31
CA SER A 36 -0.63 -12.62 1.42
C SER A 36 0.79 -12.96 1.83
N LEU A 37 1.09 -14.26 2.02
CA LEU A 37 2.42 -14.72 2.40
C LEU A 37 3.46 -14.38 1.34
N MET A 38 3.14 -14.59 0.07
CA MET A 38 4.07 -14.29 -1.03
C MET A 38 4.35 -12.79 -1.15
N ILE A 39 3.33 -11.94 -1.09
CA ILE A 39 3.52 -10.49 -1.19
C ILE A 39 4.37 -10.00 -0.02
N VAL A 40 4.04 -10.39 1.22
CA VAL A 40 4.77 -9.91 2.40
C VAL A 40 6.17 -10.52 2.45
N GLY A 41 6.30 -11.84 2.18
CA GLY A 41 7.57 -12.54 2.22
C GLY A 41 8.54 -12.13 1.10
N MET A 42 8.07 -12.05 -0.14
CA MET A 42 8.92 -11.59 -1.26
C MET A 42 9.27 -10.10 -1.14
N GLY A 43 8.37 -9.28 -0.60
CA GLY A 43 8.65 -7.89 -0.27
C GLY A 43 9.69 -7.70 0.82
N LEU A 44 9.95 -8.73 1.64
CA LEU A 44 11.04 -8.71 2.61
C LEU A 44 12.42 -8.68 1.93
N ILE A 45 12.56 -9.17 0.68
CA ILE A 45 13.84 -9.18 -0.04
C ILE A 45 14.40 -7.75 -0.24
N PRO A 46 13.72 -6.83 -0.96
CA PRO A 46 14.23 -5.48 -1.13
C PRO A 46 14.36 -4.72 0.21
N ILE A 47 13.49 -4.98 1.16
CA ILE A 47 13.54 -4.39 2.50
C ILE A 47 14.77 -4.89 3.27
N SER A 48 15.12 -6.17 3.15
CA SER A 48 16.34 -6.72 3.76
C SER A 48 17.61 -6.13 3.14
N ILE A 49 17.63 -5.96 1.83
CA ILE A 49 18.73 -5.29 1.13
C ILE A 49 18.87 -3.85 1.63
N TYR A 50 17.76 -3.12 1.72
CA TYR A 50 17.75 -1.76 2.27
C TYR A 50 18.26 -1.73 3.71
N PHE A 51 17.80 -2.65 4.57
CA PHE A 51 18.28 -2.78 5.94
C PHE A 51 19.78 -3.06 6.00
N ILE A 52 20.30 -4.02 5.24
CA ILE A 52 21.73 -4.39 5.24
C ILE A 52 22.62 -3.20 4.84
N ILE A 53 22.17 -2.39 3.88
CA ILE A 53 22.95 -1.25 3.38
C ILE A 53 22.93 -0.07 4.38
N PHE A 54 21.79 0.17 5.01
CA PHE A 54 21.55 1.41 5.77
C PHE A 54 21.33 1.22 7.28
N HIS A 55 21.63 0.03 7.85
CA HIS A 55 21.49 -0.17 9.28
C HIS A 55 22.74 0.31 10.02
N ASN A 56 22.58 1.26 10.93
CA ASN A 56 23.68 1.77 11.77
C ASN A 56 23.28 1.95 13.25
N ALA A 57 22.09 1.47 13.64
CA ALA A 57 21.61 1.65 15.00
C ALA A 57 21.30 0.31 15.69
N ALA A 58 21.48 0.26 17.00
CA ALA A 58 21.07 -0.87 17.81
C ALA A 58 19.53 -0.89 17.92
N VAL A 59 18.96 -2.09 17.88
CA VAL A 59 17.53 -2.29 18.12
C VAL A 59 17.24 -2.17 19.62
N SER A 60 16.61 -1.08 20.04
CA SER A 60 16.14 -0.91 21.40
C SER A 60 14.83 -1.69 21.65
N PHE A 61 14.53 -1.96 22.93
CA PHE A 61 13.29 -2.67 23.30
C PHE A 61 12.01 -1.96 22.79
N PRO A 62 11.83 -0.62 22.89
CA PRO A 62 10.68 0.06 22.32
C PRO A 62 10.55 -0.15 20.81
N VAL A 63 11.66 -0.07 20.05
CA VAL A 63 11.70 -0.27 18.59
C VAL A 63 11.29 -1.70 18.22
N LEU A 64 11.73 -2.70 19.00
CA LEU A 64 11.30 -4.09 18.81
C LEU A 64 9.78 -4.25 19.02
N VAL A 65 9.23 -3.66 20.08
CA VAL A 65 7.79 -3.72 20.38
C VAL A 65 6.98 -3.05 19.26
N LEU A 66 7.40 -1.86 18.80
CA LEU A 66 6.77 -1.15 17.69
C LEU A 66 6.86 -1.96 16.40
N GLY A 67 7.98 -2.66 16.16
CA GLY A 67 8.15 -3.58 15.02
C GLY A 67 7.17 -4.75 15.07
N ILE A 68 6.95 -5.34 16.26
CA ILE A 68 5.96 -6.43 16.43
C ILE A 68 4.54 -5.91 16.17
N ILE A 69 4.16 -4.76 16.73
CA ILE A 69 2.85 -4.15 16.53
C ILE A 69 2.64 -3.85 15.03
N SER A 70 3.62 -3.22 14.39
CA SER A 70 3.62 -2.95 12.95
C SER A 70 3.46 -4.24 12.14
N GLY A 71 4.16 -5.31 12.54
CA GLY A 71 4.08 -6.62 11.89
C GLY A 71 2.70 -7.24 11.98
N ILE A 72 2.06 -7.21 13.14
CA ILE A 72 0.68 -7.72 13.33
C ILE A 72 -0.29 -6.91 12.48
N LEU A 73 -0.18 -5.59 12.47
CA LEU A 73 -1.06 -4.71 11.69
C LEU A 73 -0.90 -4.95 10.18
N ILE A 74 0.33 -4.92 9.67
CA ILE A 74 0.57 -5.11 8.25
C ILE A 74 0.15 -6.52 7.79
N GLY A 75 0.49 -7.55 8.54
CA GLY A 75 0.11 -8.93 8.24
C GLY A 75 -1.41 -9.14 8.25
N SER A 76 -2.10 -8.61 9.25
CA SER A 76 -3.58 -8.64 9.34
C SER A 76 -4.22 -7.92 8.16
N GLY A 77 -3.70 -6.76 7.78
CA GLY A 77 -4.15 -5.98 6.63
C GLY A 77 -4.05 -6.80 5.34
N TYR A 78 -2.91 -7.44 5.06
CA TYR A 78 -2.73 -8.26 3.86
C TYR A 78 -3.68 -9.47 3.82
N ILE A 79 -3.85 -10.19 4.94
CA ILE A 79 -4.79 -11.33 5.02
C ILE A 79 -6.22 -10.87 4.71
N LEU A 80 -6.68 -9.79 5.33
CA LEU A 80 -8.02 -9.25 5.11
C LEU A 80 -8.20 -8.71 3.70
N PHE A 81 -7.23 -7.97 3.18
CA PHE A 81 -7.30 -7.37 1.85
C PHE A 81 -7.45 -8.42 0.76
N TYR A 82 -6.58 -9.43 0.74
CA TYR A 82 -6.67 -10.48 -0.29
C TYR A 82 -7.86 -11.41 -0.09
N LYS A 83 -8.35 -11.59 1.15
CA LYS A 83 -9.61 -12.27 1.41
C LYS A 83 -10.80 -11.49 0.85
N GLY A 84 -10.76 -10.17 0.94
CA GLY A 84 -11.76 -9.28 0.35
C GLY A 84 -11.69 -9.27 -1.18
N LEU A 85 -10.48 -9.23 -1.76
CA LEU A 85 -10.25 -9.20 -3.20
C LEU A 85 -10.49 -10.53 -3.90
N GLY A 86 -10.26 -11.66 -3.25
CA GLY A 86 -10.33 -12.98 -3.88
C GLY A 86 -11.70 -13.33 -4.49
N VAL A 87 -12.72 -12.53 -4.23
CA VAL A 87 -14.10 -12.71 -4.71
C VAL A 87 -14.53 -11.60 -5.70
N GLU A 88 -13.77 -10.49 -5.79
CA GLU A 88 -14.17 -9.31 -6.56
C GLU A 88 -13.07 -8.83 -7.52
N SER A 89 -13.43 -7.96 -8.46
CA SER A 89 -12.46 -7.36 -9.37
C SER A 89 -11.58 -6.32 -8.66
N LEU A 90 -10.33 -6.14 -9.12
CA LEU A 90 -9.41 -5.09 -8.65
C LEU A 90 -10.03 -3.68 -8.71
N SER A 91 -10.91 -3.43 -9.66
CA SER A 91 -11.61 -2.16 -9.79
C SER A 91 -12.57 -1.88 -8.63
N SER A 92 -13.11 -2.93 -7.98
CA SER A 92 -13.94 -2.77 -6.78
C SER A 92 -13.12 -2.45 -5.53
N ALA A 93 -11.85 -2.87 -5.48
CA ALA A 93 -10.94 -2.57 -4.39
C ALA A 93 -10.51 -1.09 -4.36
N GLY A 94 -10.49 -0.43 -5.52
CA GLY A 94 -10.11 0.98 -5.65
C GLY A 94 -10.87 1.92 -4.71
N VAL A 95 -12.16 1.63 -4.42
CA VAL A 95 -12.98 2.42 -3.47
C VAL A 95 -12.36 2.44 -2.07
N THR A 96 -11.72 1.36 -1.65
CA THR A 96 -11.24 1.19 -0.28
C THR A 96 -9.77 1.60 -0.12
N ILE A 97 -8.98 1.63 -1.20
CA ILE A 97 -7.55 1.96 -1.17
C ILE A 97 -7.30 3.37 -0.62
N ASN A 98 -8.18 4.33 -0.94
CA ASN A 98 -8.02 5.70 -0.48
C ASN A 98 -8.26 5.88 1.03
N LEU A 99 -8.94 4.95 1.70
CA LEU A 99 -9.09 5.00 3.15
C LEU A 99 -7.73 4.93 3.85
N GLN A 100 -6.80 4.13 3.34
CA GLN A 100 -5.43 4.09 3.85
C GLN A 100 -4.76 5.46 3.76
N GLN A 101 -4.83 6.10 2.60
CA GLN A 101 -4.14 7.37 2.36
C GLN A 101 -4.72 8.51 3.19
N ILE A 102 -6.04 8.53 3.39
CA ILE A 102 -6.68 9.49 4.30
C ILE A 102 -6.14 9.34 5.73
N ILE A 103 -6.03 8.11 6.23
CA ILE A 103 -5.50 7.86 7.58
C ILE A 103 -4.03 8.24 7.66
N VAL A 104 -3.23 7.94 6.63
CA VAL A 104 -1.82 8.34 6.54
C VAL A 104 -1.67 9.86 6.63
N ILE A 105 -2.46 10.62 5.88
CA ILE A 105 -2.44 12.10 5.92
C ILE A 105 -2.83 12.62 7.31
N LEU A 106 -3.85 12.01 7.94
CA LEU A 106 -4.23 12.37 9.31
C LEU A 106 -3.10 12.07 10.31
N ILE A 107 -2.39 10.96 10.16
CA ILE A 107 -1.22 10.63 10.99
C ILE A 107 -0.12 11.67 10.79
N ALA A 108 0.20 12.04 9.55
CA ALA A 108 1.21 13.04 9.24
C ALA A 108 0.89 14.39 9.92
N ILE A 109 -0.35 14.85 9.82
CA ILE A 109 -0.79 16.12 10.42
C ILE A 109 -0.79 16.05 11.96
N PHE A 110 -1.45 15.05 12.54
CA PHE A 110 -1.71 15.04 13.99
C PHE A 110 -0.59 14.41 14.82
N PHE A 111 0.19 13.49 14.29
CA PHE A 111 1.23 12.77 15.03
C PHE A 111 2.64 13.16 14.61
N LEU A 112 2.88 13.46 13.34
CA LEU A 112 4.20 13.87 12.87
C LEU A 112 4.34 15.39 12.81
N SER A 113 3.28 16.14 13.13
CA SER A 113 3.25 17.61 13.10
C SER A 113 3.67 18.20 11.73
N GLU A 114 3.46 17.44 10.66
CA GLU A 114 3.65 17.95 9.30
C GLU A 114 2.53 18.96 8.98
N ASN A 115 2.91 20.14 8.54
CA ASN A 115 1.97 21.18 8.13
C ASN A 115 1.93 21.27 6.61
N GLY A 116 0.79 20.95 6.03
CA GLY A 116 0.55 21.17 4.62
C GLY A 116 0.19 22.63 4.33
N THR A 117 0.50 23.07 3.12
CA THR A 117 0.01 24.33 2.57
C THR A 117 -1.48 24.25 2.23
N VAL A 118 -2.16 25.37 2.08
CA VAL A 118 -3.55 25.42 1.62
C VAL A 118 -3.71 24.73 0.26
N PHE A 119 -2.73 24.89 -0.62
CA PHE A 119 -2.72 24.24 -1.95
C PHE A 119 -2.59 22.72 -1.85
N GLU A 120 -1.77 22.21 -0.94
CA GLU A 120 -1.69 20.77 -0.68
C GLU A 120 -3.03 20.21 -0.21
N TYR A 121 -3.73 20.87 0.71
CA TYR A 121 -5.06 20.43 1.16
C TYR A 121 -6.10 20.46 0.04
N ILE A 122 -6.10 21.49 -0.82
CA ILE A 122 -6.96 21.54 -2.01
C ILE A 122 -6.62 20.39 -2.97
N GLY A 123 -5.34 20.18 -3.25
CA GLY A 123 -4.88 19.10 -4.11
C GLY A 123 -5.26 17.72 -3.60
N ILE A 124 -5.09 17.46 -2.28
CA ILE A 124 -5.56 16.24 -1.60
C ILE A 124 -7.06 16.05 -1.80
N GLY A 125 -7.85 17.09 -1.60
CA GLY A 125 -9.30 17.07 -1.79
C GLY A 125 -9.68 16.68 -3.23
N CYS A 126 -9.01 17.25 -4.24
CA CYS A 126 -9.19 16.90 -5.65
C CYS A 126 -8.81 15.44 -5.92
N ILE A 127 -7.66 14.96 -5.40
CA ILE A 127 -7.21 13.57 -5.62
C ILE A 127 -8.22 12.59 -5.02
N VAL A 128 -8.65 12.82 -3.79
CA VAL A 128 -9.62 11.94 -3.10
C VAL A 128 -10.97 11.95 -3.84
N ALA A 129 -11.48 13.13 -4.21
CA ALA A 129 -12.74 13.25 -4.97
C ALA A 129 -12.63 12.54 -6.33
N GLY A 130 -11.56 12.76 -7.06
CA GLY A 130 -11.31 12.12 -8.35
C GLY A 130 -11.20 10.59 -8.22
N ALA A 131 -10.51 10.10 -7.23
CA ALA A 131 -10.38 8.67 -6.97
C ALA A 131 -11.74 8.03 -6.59
N ILE A 132 -12.59 8.71 -5.83
CA ILE A 132 -13.97 8.29 -5.57
C ILE A 132 -14.75 8.18 -6.89
N LEU A 133 -14.66 9.19 -7.78
CA LEU A 133 -15.35 9.18 -9.07
C LEU A 133 -14.89 8.01 -9.97
N VAL A 134 -13.58 7.67 -9.97
CA VAL A 134 -13.05 6.51 -10.71
C VAL A 134 -13.68 5.20 -10.23
N THR A 135 -14.03 5.12 -8.96
CA THR A 135 -14.43 3.85 -8.31
C THR A 135 -15.95 3.63 -8.25
N ILE A 136 -16.76 4.69 -8.24
CA ILE A 136 -18.22 4.60 -8.07
C ILE A 136 -18.93 3.75 -9.16
N GLN A 137 -18.38 3.67 -10.38
CA GLN A 137 -19.02 2.98 -11.53
C GLN A 137 -18.69 1.49 -11.67
N ASN A 138 -17.98 0.90 -10.74
CA ASN A 138 -17.74 -0.52 -10.79
C ASN A 138 -18.99 -1.31 -10.37
N ALA A 139 -19.20 -2.48 -11.01
CA ALA A 139 -20.32 -3.36 -10.69
C ALA A 139 -20.45 -3.53 -9.17
N PRO A 140 -21.68 -3.62 -8.62
CA PRO A 140 -21.87 -3.65 -7.17
C PRO A 140 -21.14 -4.84 -6.58
N ALA A 141 -20.01 -4.58 -5.97
CA ALA A 141 -19.30 -5.56 -5.16
C ALA A 141 -20.21 -5.99 -4.01
N LYS A 142 -20.15 -7.25 -3.63
CA LYS A 142 -20.92 -7.69 -2.45
C LYS A 142 -20.47 -6.88 -1.25
N ARG A 143 -21.38 -6.17 -0.62
CA ARG A 143 -21.13 -5.24 0.51
C ARG A 143 -20.15 -5.80 1.55
N LYS A 144 -20.25 -7.10 1.85
CA LYS A 144 -19.38 -7.81 2.80
C LYS A 144 -17.89 -7.71 2.41
N TYR A 145 -17.57 -7.87 1.12
CA TYR A 145 -16.15 -7.86 0.65
C TYR A 145 -15.58 -6.46 0.63
N LEU A 146 -16.38 -5.45 0.26
CA LEU A 146 -16.00 -4.04 0.38
C LEU A 146 -15.71 -3.66 1.83
N MET A 147 -16.53 -4.13 2.78
CA MET A 147 -16.28 -3.87 4.21
C MET A 147 -14.97 -4.52 4.68
N ILE A 148 -14.67 -5.75 4.27
CA ILE A 148 -13.42 -6.44 4.63
C ILE A 148 -12.21 -5.72 4.02
N ALA A 149 -12.28 -5.34 2.75
CA ALA A 149 -11.22 -4.59 2.10
C ALA A 149 -11.05 -3.17 2.69
N GLY A 150 -12.15 -2.52 3.05
CA GLY A 150 -12.13 -1.23 3.76
C GLY A 150 -11.45 -1.34 5.12
N LEU A 151 -11.79 -2.35 5.91
CA LEU A 151 -11.13 -2.62 7.19
C LEU A 151 -9.63 -2.89 7.02
N ALA A 152 -9.23 -3.64 5.99
CA ALA A 152 -7.83 -3.88 5.69
C ALA A 152 -7.07 -2.57 5.41
N ASN A 153 -7.66 -1.66 4.63
CA ASN A 153 -7.05 -0.37 4.32
C ASN A 153 -6.99 0.56 5.55
N ILE A 154 -7.97 0.49 6.44
CA ILE A 154 -7.93 1.18 7.75
C ILE A 154 -6.76 0.64 8.58
N ILE A 155 -6.61 -0.68 8.68
CA ILE A 155 -5.51 -1.32 9.43
C ILE A 155 -4.15 -0.92 8.82
N TRP A 156 -4.03 -0.88 7.50
CA TRP A 156 -2.80 -0.40 6.84
C TRP A 156 -2.53 1.08 7.09
N GLY A 157 -3.56 1.92 7.14
CA GLY A 157 -3.39 3.30 7.56
C GLY A 157 -2.83 3.39 8.99
N ILE A 158 -3.43 2.67 9.92
CA ILE A 158 -3.00 2.63 11.34
C ILE A 158 -1.58 2.04 11.50
N TYR A 159 -1.18 1.09 10.65
CA TYR A 159 0.18 0.52 10.62
C TYR A 159 1.27 1.59 10.56
N TYR A 160 1.01 2.70 9.87
CA TYR A 160 2.01 3.77 9.74
C TYR A 160 2.26 4.52 11.05
N LEU A 161 1.36 4.46 12.03
CA LEU A 161 1.57 5.10 13.34
C LEU A 161 2.74 4.44 14.12
N PRO A 162 2.74 3.14 14.44
CA PRO A 162 3.88 2.53 15.12
C PRO A 162 5.14 2.49 14.23
N LEU A 163 5.00 2.46 12.90
CA LEU A 163 6.14 2.55 12.00
C LEU A 163 6.81 3.93 12.09
N SER A 164 6.05 5.02 12.01
CA SER A 164 6.59 6.38 12.11
C SER A 164 7.22 6.65 13.47
N GLU A 165 6.57 6.22 14.55
CA GLU A 165 7.13 6.32 15.91
C GLU A 165 8.47 5.60 16.02
N SER A 166 8.57 4.39 15.47
CA SER A 166 9.83 3.64 15.43
C SER A 166 10.91 4.36 14.61
N ILE A 167 10.54 5.00 13.50
CA ILE A 167 11.46 5.81 12.69
C ILE A 167 11.93 7.05 13.46
N MET A 168 11.05 7.71 14.19
CA MET A 168 11.39 8.88 15.02
C MET A 168 12.39 8.51 16.14
N ILE A 169 12.24 7.33 16.74
CA ILE A 169 13.18 6.85 17.78
C ILE A 169 14.55 6.49 17.19
N THR A 170 14.58 5.83 16.02
CA THR A 170 15.83 5.33 15.42
C THR A 170 16.50 6.32 14.49
N HIS A 171 15.75 7.31 13.97
CA HIS A 171 16.10 8.14 12.82
C HIS A 171 16.47 7.33 11.57
N LEU A 172 16.04 6.04 11.51
CA LEU A 172 16.33 5.11 10.42
C LEU A 172 15.08 4.32 10.02
N SER A 173 14.56 4.61 8.84
CA SER A 173 13.42 3.88 8.28
C SER A 173 13.75 2.42 7.95
N SER A 174 15.03 2.11 7.67
CA SER A 174 15.48 0.76 7.31
C SER A 174 15.23 -0.28 8.40
N ILE A 175 15.56 0.02 9.67
CA ILE A 175 15.35 -0.88 10.81
C ILE A 175 13.86 -1.05 11.08
N SER A 176 13.13 0.06 11.17
CA SER A 176 11.72 0.08 11.51
C SER A 176 10.88 -0.70 10.50
N LEU A 177 11.15 -0.46 9.21
CA LEU A 177 10.49 -1.18 8.13
C LEU A 177 10.84 -2.67 8.11
N PHE A 178 12.13 -3.02 8.30
CA PHE A 178 12.58 -4.42 8.33
C PHE A 178 11.90 -5.20 9.45
N LEU A 179 11.89 -4.68 10.67
CA LEU A 179 11.24 -5.34 11.81
C LEU A 179 9.74 -5.52 11.57
N GLY A 180 9.04 -4.47 11.13
CA GLY A 180 7.61 -4.56 10.82
C GLY A 180 7.33 -5.62 9.75
N ARG A 181 8.14 -5.67 8.69
CA ARG A 181 7.95 -6.65 7.61
C ARG A 181 8.31 -8.08 8.02
N LEU A 182 9.38 -8.25 8.80
CA LEU A 182 9.79 -9.54 9.36
C LEU A 182 8.70 -10.13 10.26
N PHE A 183 8.22 -9.36 11.24
CA PHE A 183 7.16 -9.81 12.14
C PHE A 183 5.83 -9.99 11.41
N GLY A 184 5.54 -9.19 10.38
CA GLY A 184 4.38 -9.39 9.52
C GLY A 184 4.43 -10.71 8.76
N THR A 185 5.59 -11.08 8.23
CA THR A 185 5.81 -12.38 7.58
C THR A 185 5.61 -13.52 8.57
N LEU A 186 6.23 -13.44 9.76
CA LEU A 186 6.09 -14.43 10.81
C LEU A 186 4.64 -14.56 11.29
N PHE A 187 3.92 -13.44 11.44
CA PHE A 187 2.51 -13.43 11.80
C PHE A 187 1.64 -14.15 10.76
N ILE A 188 1.86 -13.91 9.47
CA ILE A 188 1.09 -14.58 8.39
C ILE A 188 1.40 -16.09 8.38
N ILE A 189 2.66 -16.49 8.57
CA ILE A 189 3.04 -17.91 8.67
C ILE A 189 2.34 -18.56 9.86
N GLY A 190 2.43 -17.96 11.05
CA GLY A 190 1.77 -18.45 12.26
C GLY A 190 0.25 -18.57 12.10
N PHE A 191 -0.38 -17.54 11.52
CA PHE A 191 -1.82 -17.56 11.22
C PHE A 191 -2.17 -18.65 10.22
N GLY A 192 -1.36 -18.81 9.16
CA GLY A 192 -1.55 -19.86 8.15
C GLY A 192 -1.46 -21.27 8.73
N ILE A 193 -0.53 -21.53 9.64
CA ILE A 193 -0.39 -22.82 10.35
C ILE A 193 -1.67 -23.10 11.18
N ILE A 194 -2.15 -22.11 11.92
CA ILE A 194 -3.35 -22.25 12.77
C ILE A 194 -4.59 -22.50 11.93
N MET A 195 -4.72 -21.81 10.79
CA MET A 195 -5.91 -21.90 9.91
C MET A 195 -5.85 -23.02 8.88
N SER A 196 -4.70 -23.72 8.76
CA SER A 196 -4.46 -24.78 7.79
C SER A 196 -5.19 -26.08 8.17
N HIS A 197 -6.52 -26.10 8.03
CA HIS A 197 -7.31 -27.32 8.01
C HIS A 197 -7.51 -27.76 6.55
N LYS A 198 -6.63 -28.71 6.11
CA LYS A 198 -6.83 -29.61 4.96
C LYS A 198 -7.41 -29.00 3.67
N ARG A 199 -6.73 -28.05 3.04
CA ARG A 199 -7.01 -27.69 1.65
C ARG A 199 -5.85 -28.18 0.77
N THR A 200 -6.13 -29.08 -0.15
CA THR A 200 -5.25 -29.38 -1.29
C THR A 200 -5.23 -28.15 -2.20
N VAL A 201 -4.14 -27.41 -2.16
CA VAL A 201 -3.97 -26.22 -2.99
C VAL A 201 -3.36 -26.63 -4.31
N THR A 202 -4.10 -26.48 -5.41
CA THR A 202 -3.52 -26.58 -6.75
C THR A 202 -2.67 -25.34 -7.00
N VAL A 203 -1.36 -25.53 -7.08
CA VAL A 203 -0.40 -24.41 -7.21
C VAL A 203 -0.15 -24.13 -8.69
N ASN A 204 -0.61 -22.99 -9.19
CA ASN A 204 -0.28 -22.50 -10.52
C ASN A 204 1.09 -21.77 -10.47
N ARG A 205 2.14 -22.36 -11.10
CA ARG A 205 3.51 -21.81 -11.10
C ARG A 205 3.57 -20.40 -11.71
N THR A 206 2.83 -20.15 -12.78
CA THR A 206 2.79 -18.84 -13.42
C THR A 206 2.20 -17.77 -12.50
N ALA A 207 1.13 -18.12 -11.76
CA ALA A 207 0.52 -17.24 -10.79
C ALA A 207 1.48 -16.94 -9.62
N LEU A 208 2.23 -17.92 -9.13
CA LEU A 208 3.26 -17.72 -8.11
C LEU A 208 4.34 -16.74 -8.57
N TYR A 209 4.80 -16.88 -9.82
CA TYR A 209 5.79 -15.96 -10.38
C TYR A 209 5.28 -14.51 -10.38
N PHE A 210 4.07 -14.26 -10.89
CA PHE A 210 3.50 -12.92 -10.91
C PHE A 210 3.26 -12.34 -9.50
N VAL A 211 2.76 -13.14 -8.57
CA VAL A 211 2.54 -12.71 -7.19
C VAL A 211 3.88 -12.50 -6.47
N GLY A 212 4.90 -13.32 -6.75
CA GLY A 212 6.25 -13.11 -6.21
C GLY A 212 6.87 -11.79 -6.67
N LEU A 213 6.80 -11.50 -7.98
CA LEU A 213 7.24 -10.21 -8.52
C LEU A 213 6.44 -9.05 -7.93
N ALA A 214 5.12 -9.20 -7.80
CA ALA A 214 4.28 -8.21 -7.15
C ALA A 214 4.76 -7.91 -5.73
N GLY A 215 5.15 -8.94 -4.96
CA GLY A 215 5.72 -8.78 -3.62
C GLY A 215 7.02 -7.99 -3.61
N ILE A 216 7.91 -8.22 -4.58
CA ILE A 216 9.15 -7.44 -4.72
C ILE A 216 8.83 -5.95 -4.96
N PHE A 217 7.95 -5.63 -5.91
CA PHE A 217 7.55 -4.25 -6.17
C PHE A 217 6.78 -3.62 -4.99
N ASP A 218 5.99 -4.40 -4.27
CA ASP A 218 5.36 -3.95 -3.03
C ASP A 218 6.41 -3.56 -1.97
N GLY A 219 7.42 -4.40 -1.78
CA GLY A 219 8.55 -4.12 -0.88
C GLY A 219 9.35 -2.88 -1.27
N ILE A 220 9.65 -2.69 -2.58
CA ILE A 220 10.32 -1.49 -3.11
C ILE A 220 9.49 -0.24 -2.81
N GLY A 221 8.17 -0.28 -3.06
CA GLY A 221 7.27 0.82 -2.72
C GLY A 221 7.28 1.15 -1.24
N ASN A 222 7.29 0.13 -0.37
CA ASN A 222 7.38 0.33 1.08
C ASN A 222 8.73 0.94 1.51
N VAL A 223 9.85 0.59 0.86
CA VAL A 223 11.16 1.23 1.11
C VAL A 223 11.07 2.73 0.80
N PHE A 224 10.60 3.11 -0.37
CA PHE A 224 10.45 4.52 -0.73
C PHE A 224 9.49 5.25 0.20
N TYR A 225 8.38 4.61 0.59
CA TYR A 225 7.39 5.25 1.44
C TYR A 225 7.88 5.43 2.88
N SER A 226 8.62 4.46 3.45
CA SER A 226 9.25 4.61 4.76
C SER A 226 10.34 5.68 4.78
N PHE A 227 11.05 5.84 3.65
CA PHE A 227 12.00 6.92 3.48
C PHE A 227 11.31 8.29 3.42
N ALA A 228 10.12 8.38 2.79
CA ALA A 228 9.32 9.59 2.79
C ALA A 228 8.88 10.01 4.21
N ILE A 229 8.61 9.05 5.10
CA ILE A 229 8.33 9.33 6.52
C ILE A 229 9.58 9.93 7.18
N GLN A 230 10.74 9.31 6.96
CA GLN A 230 12.01 9.75 7.54
C GLN A 230 12.38 11.17 7.12
N GLU A 231 12.09 11.56 5.89
CA GLU A 231 12.43 12.86 5.31
C GLU A 231 11.30 13.90 5.45
N SER A 232 10.26 13.62 6.25
CA SER A 232 9.13 14.55 6.52
C SER A 232 8.38 15.02 5.26
N VAL A 233 8.24 14.14 4.25
CA VAL A 233 7.43 14.36 3.04
C VAL A 233 6.26 13.39 2.97
N PHE A 234 5.70 13.04 4.11
CA PHE A 234 4.72 11.97 4.22
C PHE A 234 3.32 12.40 3.75
N ILE A 235 2.92 13.67 4.01
CA ILE A 235 1.66 14.26 3.48
C ILE A 235 1.66 14.18 1.95
N THR A 236 2.69 14.75 1.31
CA THR A 236 2.83 14.79 -0.15
C THR A 236 2.86 13.37 -0.73
N SER A 237 3.58 12.45 -0.07
CA SER A 237 3.65 11.05 -0.50
C SER A 237 2.30 10.36 -0.38
N GLY A 238 1.56 10.55 0.70
CA GLY A 238 0.21 10.04 0.87
C GLY A 238 -0.74 10.56 -0.19
N ALA A 239 -0.67 11.85 -0.50
CA ALA A 239 -1.48 12.49 -1.53
C ALA A 239 -1.19 11.93 -2.93
N ILE A 240 0.07 11.86 -3.34
CA ILE A 240 0.44 11.33 -4.66
C ILE A 240 0.07 9.84 -4.79
N VAL A 241 0.26 9.06 -3.74
CA VAL A 241 -0.12 7.63 -3.73
C VAL A 241 -1.64 7.43 -3.77
N ALA A 242 -2.44 8.41 -3.35
CA ALA A 242 -3.90 8.38 -3.54
C ALA A 242 -4.33 8.42 -5.03
N LEU A 243 -3.41 8.69 -5.97
CA LEU A 243 -3.62 8.48 -7.41
C LEU A 243 -3.64 7.00 -7.83
N LEU A 244 -3.31 6.06 -6.95
CA LEU A 244 -3.22 4.65 -7.28
C LEU A 244 -4.46 4.09 -8.01
N PRO A 245 -5.71 4.40 -7.63
CA PRO A 245 -6.89 3.98 -8.39
C PRO A 245 -6.93 4.53 -9.82
N ALA A 246 -6.45 5.75 -10.04
CA ALA A 246 -6.41 6.37 -11.36
C ALA A 246 -5.37 5.67 -12.27
N THR A 247 -4.17 5.40 -11.74
CA THR A 247 -3.13 4.68 -12.49
C THR A 247 -3.55 3.23 -12.79
N LEU A 248 -4.21 2.55 -11.86
CA LEU A 248 -4.77 1.21 -12.08
C LEU A 248 -5.89 1.22 -13.13
N ALA A 249 -6.72 2.26 -13.18
CA ALA A 249 -7.74 2.40 -14.22
C ALA A 249 -7.13 2.59 -15.62
N ILE A 250 -6.04 3.38 -15.72
CA ILE A 250 -5.28 3.57 -16.97
C ILE A 250 -4.65 2.25 -17.43
N ILE A 251 -3.99 1.52 -16.52
CA ILE A 251 -3.42 0.20 -16.86
C ILE A 251 -4.53 -0.79 -17.23
N GLY A 252 -5.65 -0.78 -16.52
CA GLY A 252 -6.82 -1.58 -16.83
C GLY A 252 -7.30 -1.36 -18.26
N PHE A 253 -7.33 -0.11 -18.72
CA PHE A 253 -7.70 0.24 -20.08
C PHE A 253 -6.67 -0.24 -21.09
N ILE A 254 -5.39 0.05 -20.90
CA ILE A 254 -4.33 -0.23 -21.88
C ILE A 254 -4.08 -1.74 -22.03
N TYR A 255 -3.92 -2.46 -20.90
CA TYR A 255 -3.51 -3.88 -20.92
C TYR A 255 -4.67 -4.86 -20.83
N TYR A 256 -5.72 -4.51 -20.07
CA TYR A 256 -6.85 -5.41 -19.83
C TYR A 256 -8.07 -5.08 -20.69
N ARG A 257 -7.99 -4.03 -21.50
CA ARG A 257 -9.08 -3.53 -22.38
C ARG A 257 -10.36 -3.25 -21.58
N ASP A 258 -10.22 -2.81 -20.32
CA ASP A 258 -11.35 -2.42 -19.48
C ASP A 258 -12.02 -1.19 -20.11
N ARG A 259 -13.36 -1.13 -20.07
CA ARG A 259 -14.10 0.05 -20.58
C ARG A 259 -13.85 1.25 -19.68
N ILE A 260 -13.45 2.36 -20.31
CA ILE A 260 -13.40 3.66 -19.62
C ILE A 260 -14.76 4.34 -19.82
N THR A 261 -15.39 4.69 -18.70
CA THR A 261 -16.63 5.47 -18.69
C THR A 261 -16.30 6.96 -18.59
N PRO A 262 -17.20 7.88 -19.03
CA PRO A 262 -16.97 9.32 -18.90
C PRO A 262 -16.66 9.75 -17.45
N LEU A 263 -17.31 9.14 -16.47
CA LEU A 263 -17.06 9.43 -15.05
C LEU A 263 -15.64 9.03 -14.60
N LYS A 264 -15.11 7.92 -15.13
CA LYS A 264 -13.70 7.54 -14.88
C LYS A 264 -12.74 8.57 -15.47
N VAL A 265 -13.02 9.06 -16.68
CA VAL A 265 -12.19 10.11 -17.31
C VAL A 265 -12.19 11.36 -16.44
N ILE A 266 -13.37 11.84 -16.04
CA ILE A 266 -13.49 13.00 -15.13
C ILE A 266 -12.72 12.75 -13.82
N GLY A 267 -12.91 11.59 -13.18
CA GLY A 267 -12.23 11.25 -11.96
C GLY A 267 -10.70 11.24 -12.09
N ILE A 268 -10.16 10.63 -13.17
CA ILE A 268 -8.73 10.65 -13.47
C ILE A 268 -8.25 12.09 -13.67
N SER A 269 -8.96 12.90 -14.46
CA SER A 269 -8.59 14.29 -14.73
C SER A 269 -8.55 15.13 -13.44
N VAL A 270 -9.57 15.00 -12.58
CA VAL A 270 -9.63 15.71 -11.28
C VAL A 270 -8.47 15.26 -10.37
N SER A 271 -8.17 13.96 -10.32
CA SER A 271 -7.04 13.45 -9.53
C SER A 271 -5.69 13.98 -10.04
N VAL A 272 -5.49 14.01 -11.37
CA VAL A 272 -4.26 14.55 -11.98
C VAL A 272 -4.10 16.05 -11.71
N ILE A 273 -5.19 16.82 -11.83
CA ILE A 273 -5.18 18.25 -11.49
C ILE A 273 -4.78 18.44 -10.01
N GLY A 274 -5.36 17.65 -9.11
CA GLY A 274 -4.98 17.68 -7.68
C GLY A 274 -3.49 17.38 -7.46
N ALA A 275 -2.93 16.38 -8.15
CA ALA A 275 -1.51 16.07 -8.06
C ALA A 275 -0.62 17.20 -8.60
N LEU A 276 -1.03 17.86 -9.69
CA LEU A 276 -0.32 19.01 -10.24
C LEU A 276 -0.33 20.20 -9.25
N ILE A 277 -1.45 20.46 -8.58
CA ILE A 277 -1.54 21.51 -7.54
C ILE A 277 -0.51 21.25 -6.43
N ILE A 278 -0.39 20.00 -5.95
CA ILE A 278 0.57 19.63 -4.90
C ILE A 278 2.02 19.74 -5.38
N SER A 279 2.29 19.42 -6.66
CA SER A 279 3.66 19.33 -7.17
C SER A 279 4.25 20.64 -7.66
N VAL A 280 3.42 21.67 -7.96
CA VAL A 280 3.85 22.93 -8.59
C VAL A 280 3.77 24.11 -7.62
N LEU A 281 2.92 24.04 -6.62
CA LEU A 281 2.67 25.11 -5.65
C LEU A 281 3.09 24.73 -4.24
#